data_7c1e2e1c4ece3f5c17d214203938bcbd
#
_entry.id   7c1e2e1c4ece3f5c17d214203938bcbd
#
_cell.length_a   1.000
_cell.length_b   1.000
_cell.length_c   1.000
_cell.angle_alpha   90.00
_cell.angle_beta   90.00
_cell.angle_gamma   90.00
#
_symmetry.space_group_name_H-M   'P 1'
#
loop_
_entity.id
_entity.type
_entity.pdbx_description
1 polymer ?
#
loop_
_entity_poly.entity_id
_entity_poly.type
_entity_poly.pdbx_seq_one_letter_code
_entity_poly.pdbx_strand_id
1 'polypeptide(L)'
;RLKGNMMWPAMWGWAFYADDLENGRLADRMGVMMGTSHHEPMARNHQEYARHRQKWGAWNYQTNQEKLDQFFREGIERMKGTEDIVTIGMRGDGDEAMSDKADTKLMERIINNQRRIIKEVTGKPAEKTTQVWALYKEVQDYYDAGLKVPDDVMILISDDNWGDIRRVPINEKERSRKGGWGIYYHVDYVGAPRNSKWLNVTQTQQMFEQLSLAYDFGIRRMWILNVGDLKPMEYPIQLFMDMAWHPKEYTQQTVTDHTRRFFASALGQSSIADEAADIYNRNCQYMARVTPEMLDAETYNVETGEWRQVADDYQRLELRALRLYEQIPANARDFYRQLVLFPVQAMANLYDMYYAQAMNHRLAKAGSPDANVWANRVAQCFRRDSLLCAAYNTDIAGGKWNGMMIQKHIGYRSWNDNFRADMLPATTTVPAGSSTKDRSVALQSPVGYTFQPSNGYVSMEAEHYYRAEASQGTQWSVYPYYGRTRSAVALTPYTQPVGNASLTYRFALPEGTQQVKVRIIVKSTLDFLNVGGHECLVSLDGGQPETINFNKTLLDKQPYMYSVFYPTIARRVIEKEVTLPVGKDGIHELTLRPQHPGLVFEKIVVDFGGYKPSYLFMNESDYSAAGMK
;
A
#
# COMPACT_ATOMS: atom_id res chain seq x y z
N ARG A 1 -7.18 25.03 -0.09
CA ARG A 1 -6.85 24.74 1.31
C ARG A 1 -5.88 23.57 1.43
N LEU A 2 -6.09 22.50 0.62
CA LEU A 2 -5.22 21.31 0.62
C LEU A 2 -3.98 21.47 -0.28
N LYS A 3 -3.70 22.69 -0.79
CA LYS A 3 -2.53 23.02 -1.62
C LYS A 3 -2.47 22.31 -2.99
N GLY A 4 -3.51 21.58 -3.40
CA GLY A 4 -3.61 21.02 -4.75
C GLY A 4 -3.79 22.13 -5.77
N ASN A 5 -3.01 22.13 -6.86
CA ASN A 5 -3.06 23.09 -7.96
C ASN A 5 -3.39 22.46 -9.29
N MET A 6 -3.56 21.14 -9.31
CA MET A 6 -3.92 20.36 -10.50
C MET A 6 -4.95 19.29 -10.11
N MET A 7 -5.81 18.91 -11.06
CA MET A 7 -6.79 17.84 -10.87
C MET A 7 -6.91 16.95 -12.13
N TRP A 8 -6.92 15.66 -11.90
CA TRP A 8 -7.51 14.67 -12.82
C TRP A 8 -8.92 14.37 -12.32
N PRO A 9 -9.95 14.62 -13.13
CA PRO A 9 -11.32 14.39 -12.71
C PRO A 9 -11.65 12.90 -12.61
N ALA A 10 -12.75 12.59 -11.94
CA ALA A 10 -13.27 11.23 -11.85
C ALA A 10 -13.49 10.64 -13.25
N MET A 11 -13.12 9.37 -13.39
CA MET A 11 -13.31 8.57 -14.60
C MET A 11 -14.68 7.84 -14.56
N TRP A 12 -14.81 6.73 -15.19
CA TRP A 12 -15.89 5.73 -15.15
C TRP A 12 -17.32 6.28 -14.85
N GLY A 13 -18.09 6.46 -15.94
CA GLY A 13 -19.44 7.00 -15.85
C GLY A 13 -19.54 8.51 -16.05
N TRP A 14 -18.45 9.26 -15.90
CA TRP A 14 -18.40 10.72 -15.96
C TRP A 14 -17.46 11.20 -17.08
N ALA A 15 -17.76 12.36 -17.61
CA ALA A 15 -16.96 13.03 -18.65
C ALA A 15 -16.86 14.53 -18.32
N PHE A 16 -15.91 14.90 -17.48
CA PHE A 16 -15.76 16.24 -16.92
C PHE A 16 -15.98 17.38 -17.92
N TYR A 17 -15.33 17.29 -19.08
CA TYR A 17 -15.43 18.34 -20.12
C TYR A 17 -16.71 18.27 -20.95
N ALA A 18 -17.41 17.14 -20.99
CA ALA A 18 -18.60 16.95 -21.81
C ALA A 18 -19.91 17.01 -21.01
N ASP A 19 -19.88 16.64 -19.75
CA ASP A 19 -21.06 16.67 -18.87
C ASP A 19 -21.47 18.11 -18.54
N ASP A 20 -20.49 19.02 -18.39
CA ASP A 20 -20.72 20.46 -18.29
C ASP A 20 -19.53 21.23 -18.91
N LEU A 21 -19.79 22.00 -19.94
CA LEU A 21 -18.77 22.78 -20.66
C LEU A 21 -18.14 23.90 -19.81
N GLU A 22 -18.81 24.32 -18.73
CA GLU A 22 -18.27 25.34 -17.82
C GLU A 22 -17.23 24.75 -16.85
N ASN A 23 -17.15 23.43 -16.66
CA ASN A 23 -16.21 22.81 -15.74
C ASN A 23 -14.75 23.22 -16.03
N GLY A 24 -14.30 23.07 -17.28
CA GLY A 24 -12.94 23.46 -17.66
C GLY A 24 -12.68 24.96 -17.54
N ARG A 25 -13.65 25.79 -17.95
CA ARG A 25 -13.56 27.27 -17.85
C ARG A 25 -13.52 27.72 -16.40
N LEU A 26 -14.31 27.09 -15.52
CA LEU A 26 -14.31 27.41 -14.10
C LEU A 26 -12.99 27.03 -13.46
N ALA A 27 -12.45 25.85 -13.77
CA ALA A 27 -11.15 25.41 -13.26
C ALA A 27 -10.04 26.40 -13.65
N ASP A 28 -9.99 26.83 -14.92
CA ASP A 28 -9.03 27.82 -15.41
C ASP A 28 -9.16 29.16 -14.67
N ARG A 29 -10.39 29.70 -14.55
CA ARG A 29 -10.65 30.94 -13.78
C ARG A 29 -10.25 30.83 -12.32
N MET A 30 -10.30 29.63 -11.74
CA MET A 30 -9.90 29.39 -10.34
C MET A 30 -8.42 29.07 -10.18
N GLY A 31 -7.65 29.04 -11.28
CA GLY A 31 -6.21 28.74 -11.27
C GLY A 31 -5.91 27.27 -10.99
N VAL A 32 -6.83 26.35 -11.32
CA VAL A 32 -6.64 24.91 -11.22
C VAL A 32 -6.31 24.36 -12.60
N MET A 33 -5.09 23.86 -12.77
CA MET A 33 -4.71 23.13 -13.98
C MET A 33 -5.48 21.82 -14.07
N MET A 34 -6.05 21.54 -15.23
CA MET A 34 -6.73 20.28 -15.47
C MET A 34 -5.84 19.35 -16.27
N GLY A 35 -6.07 18.07 -16.13
CA GLY A 35 -5.56 17.03 -16.99
C GLY A 35 -6.60 15.93 -17.10
N THR A 36 -6.28 14.92 -17.88
CA THR A 36 -7.08 13.70 -17.96
C THR A 36 -6.22 12.50 -17.57
N SER A 37 -6.85 11.43 -17.11
CA SER A 37 -6.14 10.29 -16.58
C SER A 37 -5.24 9.60 -17.61
N HIS A 38 -4.42 8.69 -17.15
CA HIS A 38 -3.40 7.96 -17.92
C HIS A 38 -3.92 7.22 -19.18
N HIS A 39 -5.20 6.85 -19.21
CA HIS A 39 -5.83 6.20 -20.37
C HIS A 39 -6.80 7.12 -21.16
N GLU A 40 -6.82 8.39 -20.81
CA GLU A 40 -7.69 9.42 -21.39
C GLU A 40 -6.87 10.47 -22.18
N PRO A 41 -6.32 10.13 -23.35
CA PRO A 41 -5.42 11.02 -24.06
C PRO A 41 -6.12 12.23 -24.68
N MET A 42 -5.34 13.31 -24.89
CA MET A 42 -5.71 14.47 -25.68
C MET A 42 -6.89 15.25 -25.11
N ALA A 43 -6.92 15.43 -23.78
CA ALA A 43 -7.97 16.13 -23.05
C ALA A 43 -9.39 15.59 -23.33
N ARG A 44 -9.51 14.28 -23.59
CA ARG A 44 -10.77 13.56 -23.81
C ARG A 44 -11.02 12.57 -22.69
N ASN A 45 -12.19 12.64 -22.09
CA ASN A 45 -12.60 11.60 -21.15
C ASN A 45 -13.02 10.34 -21.91
N HIS A 46 -12.64 9.16 -21.42
CA HIS A 46 -12.96 7.88 -22.07
C HIS A 46 -14.49 7.69 -22.24
N GLN A 47 -15.28 8.21 -21.30
CA GLN A 47 -16.74 8.15 -21.38
C GLN A 47 -17.32 8.93 -22.57
N GLU A 48 -16.64 9.94 -23.08
CA GLU A 48 -17.07 10.62 -24.32
C GLU A 48 -17.01 9.68 -25.52
N TYR A 49 -15.94 8.87 -25.60
CA TYR A 49 -15.84 7.81 -26.58
C TYR A 49 -16.88 6.70 -26.33
N ALA A 50 -16.96 6.19 -25.11
CA ALA A 50 -17.84 5.07 -24.74
C ALA A 50 -19.32 5.36 -25.02
N ARG A 51 -19.79 6.59 -24.74
CA ARG A 51 -21.17 7.04 -25.02
C ARG A 51 -21.47 7.19 -26.52
N HIS A 52 -20.45 7.34 -27.37
CA HIS A 52 -20.59 7.64 -28.81
C HIS A 52 -19.76 6.70 -29.71
N ARG A 53 -19.62 5.40 -29.29
CA ARG A 53 -18.86 4.38 -30.06
C ARG A 53 -19.26 4.29 -31.54
N GLN A 54 -20.53 4.47 -31.86
CA GLN A 54 -21.01 4.43 -33.25
C GLN A 54 -20.40 5.57 -34.08
N LYS A 55 -20.25 6.78 -33.51
CA LYS A 55 -19.61 7.93 -34.19
C LYS A 55 -18.12 7.67 -34.38
N TRP A 56 -17.43 7.20 -33.34
CA TRP A 56 -15.98 7.16 -33.29
C TRP A 56 -15.36 5.85 -33.81
N GLY A 57 -16.15 4.77 -33.97
CA GLY A 57 -15.69 3.45 -34.41
C GLY A 57 -14.87 2.71 -33.36
N ALA A 58 -13.97 1.82 -33.77
CA ALA A 58 -13.15 1.02 -32.89
C ALA A 58 -12.06 1.85 -32.16
N TRP A 59 -11.81 1.57 -30.88
CA TRP A 59 -10.67 2.12 -30.14
C TRP A 59 -9.39 1.36 -30.52
N ASN A 60 -9.02 1.44 -31.80
CA ASN A 60 -7.86 0.77 -32.34
C ASN A 60 -7.18 1.69 -33.35
N TYR A 61 -6.00 2.17 -32.99
CA TYR A 61 -5.31 3.18 -33.80
C TYR A 61 -4.73 2.62 -35.14
N GLN A 62 -4.50 1.30 -35.24
CA GLN A 62 -4.03 0.69 -36.48
C GLN A 62 -5.11 0.71 -37.56
N THR A 63 -6.37 0.53 -37.17
CA THR A 63 -7.50 0.35 -38.10
C THR A 63 -8.43 1.56 -38.18
N ASN A 64 -8.34 2.52 -37.24
CA ASN A 64 -9.28 3.64 -37.10
C ASN A 64 -8.58 4.97 -36.79
N GLN A 65 -7.38 5.18 -37.32
CA GLN A 65 -6.57 6.37 -37.03
C GLN A 65 -7.31 7.68 -37.29
N GLU A 66 -7.97 7.85 -38.48
CA GLU A 66 -8.60 9.12 -38.87
C GLU A 66 -9.66 9.59 -37.87
N LYS A 67 -10.56 8.70 -37.44
CA LYS A 67 -11.62 9.07 -36.50
C LYS A 67 -11.05 9.32 -35.09
N LEU A 68 -10.02 8.58 -34.67
CA LEU A 68 -9.35 8.82 -33.39
C LEU A 68 -8.54 10.13 -33.43
N ASP A 69 -7.87 10.46 -34.54
CA ASP A 69 -7.22 11.75 -34.71
C ASP A 69 -8.24 12.91 -34.64
N GLN A 70 -9.43 12.75 -35.24
CA GLN A 70 -10.50 13.73 -35.09
C GLN A 70 -11.02 13.83 -33.67
N PHE A 71 -11.22 12.70 -32.98
CA PHE A 71 -11.60 12.66 -31.57
C PHE A 71 -10.59 13.40 -30.68
N PHE A 72 -9.31 13.18 -30.91
CA PHE A 72 -8.22 13.85 -30.18
C PHE A 72 -8.17 15.37 -30.50
N ARG A 73 -8.38 15.73 -31.76
CA ARG A 73 -8.42 17.13 -32.21
C ARG A 73 -9.49 17.93 -31.47
N GLU A 74 -10.72 17.41 -31.40
CA GLU A 74 -11.84 18.06 -30.72
C GLU A 74 -11.52 18.31 -29.22
N GLY A 75 -10.73 17.42 -28.57
CA GLY A 75 -10.29 17.62 -27.18
C GLY A 75 -9.33 18.80 -27.03
N ILE A 76 -8.33 18.89 -27.92
CA ILE A 76 -7.36 20.00 -27.88
C ILE A 76 -8.02 21.35 -28.28
N GLU A 77 -8.97 21.35 -29.19
CA GLU A 77 -9.72 22.56 -29.57
C GLU A 77 -10.46 23.14 -28.36
N ARG A 78 -11.07 22.32 -27.51
CA ARG A 78 -11.83 22.77 -26.37
C ARG A 78 -10.96 23.30 -25.21
N MET A 79 -9.72 22.78 -25.07
CA MET A 79 -8.77 23.26 -24.05
C MET A 79 -7.85 24.37 -24.57
N LYS A 80 -7.98 24.79 -25.81
CA LYS A 80 -7.16 25.87 -26.39
C LYS A 80 -7.29 27.15 -25.58
N GLY A 81 -6.16 27.64 -25.08
CA GLY A 81 -6.09 28.86 -24.29
C GLY A 81 -6.05 28.67 -22.78
N THR A 82 -6.16 27.44 -22.28
CA THR A 82 -5.92 27.09 -20.89
C THR A 82 -4.48 26.65 -20.65
N GLU A 83 -4.09 26.51 -19.38
CA GLU A 83 -2.78 25.97 -18.96
C GLU A 83 -2.84 24.48 -18.64
N ASP A 84 -3.83 23.76 -19.17
CA ASP A 84 -4.06 22.34 -18.90
C ASP A 84 -2.90 21.46 -19.36
N ILE A 85 -2.71 20.33 -18.69
CA ILE A 85 -1.67 19.34 -18.99
C ILE A 85 -2.28 18.22 -19.84
N VAL A 86 -1.73 18.00 -21.04
CA VAL A 86 -2.25 17.04 -21.99
C VAL A 86 -1.62 15.66 -21.77
N THR A 87 -2.44 14.68 -21.44
CA THR A 87 -2.04 13.26 -21.47
C THR A 87 -1.87 12.82 -22.91
N ILE A 88 -0.75 12.23 -23.26
CA ILE A 88 -0.44 11.65 -24.58
C ILE A 88 -0.19 10.15 -24.48
N GLY A 89 -0.09 9.50 -25.64
CA GLY A 89 -0.06 8.04 -25.75
C GLY A 89 -1.46 7.46 -25.83
N MET A 90 -1.60 6.18 -25.63
CA MET A 90 -2.88 5.48 -25.68
C MET A 90 -2.77 4.15 -24.95
N ARG A 91 -3.85 3.72 -24.28
CA ARG A 91 -4.08 2.36 -23.82
C ARG A 91 -5.22 1.71 -24.62
N GLY A 92 -5.51 0.45 -24.36
CA GLY A 92 -6.66 -0.23 -24.94
C GLY A 92 -7.99 0.33 -24.46
N ASP A 93 -9.07 -0.13 -25.06
CA ASP A 93 -10.44 0.26 -24.68
C ASP A 93 -10.74 -0.19 -23.25
N GLY A 94 -11.33 0.68 -22.45
CA GLY A 94 -11.67 0.36 -21.06
C GLY A 94 -10.49 0.25 -20.11
N ASP A 95 -9.39 0.94 -20.37
CA ASP A 95 -8.16 0.90 -19.56
C ASP A 95 -7.42 -0.45 -19.58
N GLU A 96 -7.63 -1.21 -20.65
CA GLU A 96 -6.93 -2.48 -20.88
C GLU A 96 -5.62 -2.28 -21.67
N ALA A 97 -4.80 -3.32 -21.77
CA ALA A 97 -3.62 -3.30 -22.62
C ALA A 97 -4.02 -3.24 -24.11
N MET A 98 -3.29 -2.45 -24.93
CA MET A 98 -3.56 -2.39 -26.38
C MET A 98 -3.22 -3.71 -27.10
N SER A 99 -2.25 -4.46 -26.59
CA SER A 99 -1.76 -5.71 -27.16
C SER A 99 -0.97 -6.50 -26.12
N ASP A 100 -0.78 -7.80 -26.37
CA ASP A 100 0.01 -8.70 -25.50
C ASP A 100 1.51 -8.35 -25.45
N LYS A 101 2.01 -7.60 -26.43
CA LYS A 101 3.40 -7.18 -26.54
C LYS A 101 3.50 -5.69 -26.84
N ALA A 102 4.51 -5.03 -26.28
CA ALA A 102 4.77 -3.61 -26.50
C ALA A 102 5.13 -3.34 -27.97
N ASP A 103 4.19 -2.80 -28.73
CA ASP A 103 4.42 -2.29 -30.11
C ASP A 103 4.94 -0.84 -30.03
N THR A 104 6.24 -0.69 -29.85
CA THR A 104 6.88 0.62 -29.73
C THR A 104 6.71 1.49 -30.96
N LYS A 105 6.66 0.91 -32.17
CA LYS A 105 6.47 1.66 -33.43
C LYS A 105 5.06 2.24 -33.53
N LEU A 106 4.06 1.49 -33.11
CA LEU A 106 2.67 1.98 -33.06
C LEU A 106 2.57 3.13 -32.05
N MET A 107 3.14 2.97 -30.85
CA MET A 107 3.11 4.01 -29.83
C MET A 107 3.85 5.28 -30.27
N GLU A 108 5.02 5.17 -30.90
CA GLU A 108 5.73 6.32 -31.49
C GLU A 108 4.88 7.04 -32.53
N ARG A 109 4.16 6.31 -33.41
CA ARG A 109 3.25 6.88 -34.41
C ARG A 109 2.11 7.63 -33.73
N ILE A 110 1.50 7.05 -32.68
CA ILE A 110 0.42 7.69 -31.91
C ILE A 110 0.92 9.00 -31.30
N ILE A 111 2.01 8.97 -30.57
CA ILE A 111 2.59 10.16 -29.91
C ILE A 111 2.93 11.25 -30.94
N ASN A 112 3.55 10.89 -32.04
CA ASN A 112 3.90 11.86 -33.11
C ASN A 112 2.66 12.52 -33.73
N ASN A 113 1.59 11.77 -33.98
CA ASN A 113 0.34 12.31 -34.52
C ASN A 113 -0.37 13.20 -33.50
N GLN A 114 -0.42 12.77 -32.22
CA GLN A 114 -0.98 13.59 -31.15
C GLN A 114 -0.24 14.93 -31.01
N ARG A 115 1.08 14.92 -31.05
CA ARG A 115 1.90 16.15 -31.05
C ARG A 115 1.70 17.02 -32.29
N ARG A 116 1.50 16.41 -33.45
CA ARG A 116 1.12 17.14 -34.67
C ARG A 116 -0.24 17.84 -34.51
N ILE A 117 -1.23 17.15 -33.96
CA ILE A 117 -2.56 17.71 -33.66
C ILE A 117 -2.45 18.89 -32.68
N ILE A 118 -1.69 18.73 -31.59
CA ILE A 118 -1.45 19.81 -30.63
C ILE A 118 -0.88 21.05 -31.34
N LYS A 119 0.16 20.89 -32.18
CA LYS A 119 0.75 21.99 -32.96
C LYS A 119 -0.24 22.65 -33.89
N GLU A 120 -1.00 21.87 -34.65
CA GLU A 120 -1.98 22.38 -35.61
C GLU A 120 -3.10 23.18 -34.96
N VAL A 121 -3.67 22.66 -33.87
CA VAL A 121 -4.78 23.28 -33.16
C VAL A 121 -4.35 24.52 -32.38
N THR A 122 -3.23 24.44 -31.64
CA THR A 122 -2.76 25.56 -30.82
C THR A 122 -2.05 26.65 -31.63
N GLY A 123 -1.57 26.35 -32.83
CA GLY A 123 -0.74 27.24 -33.62
C GLY A 123 0.67 27.44 -33.07
N LYS A 124 1.09 26.64 -32.05
CA LYS A 124 2.39 26.72 -31.38
C LYS A 124 3.11 25.39 -31.53
N PRO A 125 4.46 25.37 -31.48
CA PRO A 125 5.22 24.13 -31.38
C PRO A 125 4.69 23.26 -30.22
N ALA A 126 4.64 21.93 -30.39
CA ALA A 126 4.05 21.01 -29.42
C ALA A 126 4.68 21.09 -28.02
N GLU A 127 5.97 21.39 -27.95
CA GLU A 127 6.74 21.59 -26.70
C GLU A 127 6.31 22.83 -25.90
N LYS A 128 5.47 23.70 -26.46
CA LYS A 128 4.87 24.85 -25.73
C LYS A 128 3.57 24.48 -25.01
N THR A 129 3.04 23.30 -25.24
CA THR A 129 1.93 22.72 -24.48
C THR A 129 2.49 21.65 -23.56
N THR A 130 2.25 21.76 -22.27
CA THR A 130 2.74 20.76 -21.29
C THR A 130 2.08 19.41 -21.58
N GLN A 131 2.89 18.38 -21.76
CA GLN A 131 2.44 17.03 -22.07
C GLN A 131 2.95 16.05 -21.05
N VAL A 132 2.16 15.03 -20.74
CA VAL A 132 2.52 13.95 -19.84
C VAL A 132 2.23 12.60 -20.48
N TRP A 133 3.13 11.65 -20.29
CA TRP A 133 2.94 10.25 -20.65
C TRP A 133 3.12 9.37 -19.40
N ALA A 134 2.07 8.63 -19.05
CA ALA A 134 2.02 7.83 -17.83
C ALA A 134 2.49 6.40 -18.08
N LEU A 135 3.49 5.95 -17.32
CA LEU A 135 3.99 4.58 -17.31
C LEU A 135 3.15 3.73 -16.33
N TYR A 136 1.87 3.56 -16.67
CA TYR A 136 0.94 2.79 -15.86
C TYR A 136 0.84 1.35 -16.37
N LYS A 137 0.99 0.38 -15.48
CA LYS A 137 0.97 -1.06 -15.79
C LYS A 137 1.91 -1.42 -16.96
N GLU A 138 1.38 -2.06 -18.01
CA GLU A 138 2.11 -2.50 -19.22
C GLU A 138 2.73 -1.36 -20.02
N VAL A 139 2.29 -0.11 -19.83
CA VAL A 139 2.89 1.03 -20.54
C VAL A 139 4.35 1.24 -20.13
N GLN A 140 4.74 0.84 -18.94
CA GLN A 140 6.15 0.81 -18.54
C GLN A 140 7.00 -0.10 -19.44
N ASP A 141 6.44 -1.23 -19.91
CA ASP A 141 7.17 -2.15 -20.80
C ASP A 141 7.58 -1.50 -22.12
N TYR A 142 6.77 -0.54 -22.64
CA TYR A 142 7.15 0.24 -23.84
C TYR A 142 8.39 1.11 -23.56
N TYR A 143 8.45 1.74 -22.38
CA TYR A 143 9.60 2.56 -21.98
C TYR A 143 10.84 1.69 -21.79
N ASP A 144 10.72 0.59 -21.06
CA ASP A 144 11.82 -0.35 -20.78
C ASP A 144 12.29 -1.08 -22.07
N ALA A 145 11.41 -1.25 -23.06
CA ALA A 145 11.76 -1.74 -24.40
C ALA A 145 12.45 -0.68 -25.28
N GLY A 146 12.71 0.52 -24.77
CA GLY A 146 13.49 1.57 -25.44
C GLY A 146 12.67 2.51 -26.32
N LEU A 147 11.34 2.64 -26.09
CA LEU A 147 10.52 3.66 -26.74
C LEU A 147 11.13 5.06 -26.54
N LYS A 148 11.34 5.79 -27.62
CA LYS A 148 11.87 7.15 -27.58
C LYS A 148 10.76 8.15 -27.32
N VAL A 149 10.65 8.60 -26.08
CA VAL A 149 9.73 9.68 -25.69
C VAL A 149 10.42 11.03 -25.90
N PRO A 150 9.80 12.01 -26.58
CA PRO A 150 10.37 13.34 -26.75
C PRO A 150 10.83 13.95 -25.41
N ASP A 151 11.97 14.62 -25.41
CA ASP A 151 12.66 15.10 -24.19
C ASP A 151 11.83 16.13 -23.40
N ASP A 152 10.96 16.87 -24.07
CA ASP A 152 10.05 17.86 -23.49
C ASP A 152 8.79 17.27 -22.84
N VAL A 153 8.47 16.00 -23.11
CA VAL A 153 7.33 15.30 -22.53
C VAL A 153 7.68 14.84 -21.10
N MET A 154 6.83 15.18 -20.15
CA MET A 154 6.95 14.67 -18.79
C MET A 154 6.66 13.17 -18.73
N ILE A 155 7.51 12.40 -18.08
CA ILE A 155 7.23 11.00 -17.80
C ILE A 155 6.63 10.90 -16.40
N LEU A 156 5.46 10.28 -16.29
CA LEU A 156 4.76 10.03 -15.05
C LEU A 156 4.89 8.54 -14.71
N ILE A 157 5.68 8.22 -13.70
CA ILE A 157 5.73 6.85 -13.19
C ILE A 157 4.49 6.57 -12.33
N SER A 158 4.19 5.30 -12.11
CA SER A 158 3.16 4.89 -11.16
C SER A 158 3.72 3.96 -10.09
N ASP A 159 2.97 3.84 -8.99
CA ASP A 159 3.12 2.72 -8.08
C ASP A 159 2.45 1.45 -8.66
N ASP A 160 2.44 0.38 -7.88
CA ASP A 160 1.84 -0.91 -8.23
C ASP A 160 0.33 -1.00 -7.91
N ASN A 161 -0.35 0.12 -7.67
CA ASN A 161 -1.69 0.25 -7.09
C ASN A 161 -1.78 -0.15 -5.61
N TRP A 162 -0.64 -0.36 -4.93
CA TRP A 162 -0.60 -0.73 -3.50
C TRP A 162 0.40 0.12 -2.71
N GLY A 163 0.92 1.18 -3.35
CA GLY A 163 1.79 2.16 -2.74
C GLY A 163 3.29 1.89 -2.92
N ASP A 164 3.69 0.89 -3.70
CA ASP A 164 5.11 0.59 -3.96
C ASP A 164 5.53 1.08 -5.35
N ILE A 165 6.56 1.92 -5.43
CA ILE A 165 7.04 2.54 -6.67
C ILE A 165 7.67 1.49 -7.59
N ARG A 166 7.23 1.48 -8.85
CA ARG A 166 7.65 0.50 -9.85
C ARG A 166 9.00 0.79 -10.50
N ARG A 167 9.35 2.07 -10.68
CA ARG A 167 10.51 2.50 -11.46
C ARG A 167 10.97 3.90 -11.03
N VAL A 168 12.27 4.14 -11.07
CA VAL A 168 12.86 5.47 -10.87
C VAL A 168 13.88 5.77 -11.97
N PRO A 169 14.17 7.05 -12.31
CA PRO A 169 15.26 7.42 -13.21
C PRO A 169 16.61 7.17 -12.53
N ILE A 170 17.38 6.20 -13.03
CA ILE A 170 18.57 5.70 -12.34
C ILE A 170 19.86 6.46 -12.70
N ASN A 171 19.90 7.12 -13.86
CA ASN A 171 21.09 7.80 -14.34
C ASN A 171 20.83 9.29 -14.64
N GLU A 172 21.92 10.06 -14.75
CA GLU A 172 21.84 11.52 -14.96
C GLU A 172 21.15 11.90 -16.25
N LYS A 173 21.32 11.13 -17.32
CA LYS A 173 20.66 11.38 -18.61
C LYS A 173 19.14 11.28 -18.49
N GLU A 174 18.64 10.29 -17.76
CA GLU A 174 17.20 10.17 -17.49
C GLU A 174 16.70 11.32 -16.62
N ARG A 175 17.44 11.66 -15.55
CA ARG A 175 17.06 12.72 -14.61
C ARG A 175 17.04 14.11 -15.25
N SER A 176 17.94 14.37 -16.19
CA SER A 176 18.11 15.70 -16.83
C SER A 176 17.14 16.00 -17.96
N ARG A 177 16.15 15.11 -18.26
CA ARG A 177 15.17 15.37 -19.31
C ARG A 177 14.37 16.66 -19.04
N LYS A 178 14.08 17.45 -20.10
CA LYS A 178 13.43 18.77 -19.98
C LYS A 178 12.01 18.70 -19.46
N GLY A 179 11.25 17.69 -19.88
CA GLY A 179 9.88 17.44 -19.37
C GLY A 179 9.85 17.07 -17.90
N GLY A 180 10.95 16.50 -17.38
CA GLY A 180 11.06 16.03 -16.02
C GLY A 180 10.25 14.76 -15.75
N TRP A 181 10.14 14.43 -14.46
CA TRP A 181 9.48 13.23 -13.95
C TRP A 181 8.40 13.58 -12.94
N GLY A 182 7.30 12.83 -12.99
CA GLY A 182 6.21 12.89 -12.01
C GLY A 182 5.83 11.52 -11.52
N ILE A 183 4.92 11.47 -10.54
CA ILE A 183 4.38 10.25 -9.95
C ILE A 183 2.86 10.26 -9.92
N TYR A 184 2.26 9.12 -10.21
CA TYR A 184 0.86 8.76 -9.99
C TYR A 184 0.79 7.73 -8.87
N TYR A 185 0.38 8.16 -7.68
CA TYR A 185 0.40 7.39 -6.44
C TYR A 185 -1.03 7.07 -5.98
N HIS A 186 -1.24 5.89 -5.40
CA HIS A 186 -2.57 5.42 -5.00
C HIS A 186 -2.70 5.30 -3.48
N VAL A 187 -3.85 5.72 -2.95
CA VAL A 187 -4.34 5.43 -1.59
C VAL A 187 -5.72 4.76 -1.61
N ASP A 188 -6.34 4.69 -2.79
CA ASP A 188 -7.51 3.89 -3.12
C ASP A 188 -7.06 2.80 -4.11
N TYR A 189 -7.31 1.53 -3.78
CA TYR A 189 -6.77 0.41 -4.53
C TYR A 189 -7.86 -0.29 -5.31
N VAL A 190 -7.74 -0.29 -6.64
CA VAL A 190 -8.66 -0.91 -7.57
C VAL A 190 -7.94 -2.00 -8.36
N GLY A 191 -8.45 -3.22 -8.30
CA GLY A 191 -7.89 -4.33 -9.04
C GLY A 191 -7.60 -5.55 -8.18
N ALA A 192 -6.91 -6.50 -8.80
CA ALA A 192 -6.52 -7.74 -8.13
C ALA A 192 -5.47 -7.49 -7.02
N PRO A 193 -5.46 -8.32 -5.97
CA PRO A 193 -6.35 -9.46 -5.75
C PRO A 193 -7.74 -9.06 -5.24
N ARG A 194 -7.88 -7.91 -4.59
CA ARG A 194 -9.12 -7.31 -4.10
C ARG A 194 -9.03 -5.79 -4.20
N ASN A 195 -10.16 -5.15 -4.40
CA ASN A 195 -10.26 -3.71 -4.18
C ASN A 195 -10.06 -3.38 -2.70
N SER A 196 -9.54 -2.19 -2.38
CA SER A 196 -9.53 -1.63 -1.04
C SER A 196 -10.03 -0.19 -1.14
N LYS A 197 -11.32 0.00 -0.89
CA LYS A 197 -12.06 1.25 -1.13
C LYS A 197 -12.83 1.76 0.08
N TRP A 198 -12.97 0.92 1.12
CA TRP A 198 -13.86 1.23 2.24
C TRP A 198 -13.24 2.16 3.26
N LEU A 199 -12.05 1.81 3.75
CA LEU A 199 -11.31 2.58 4.77
C LEU A 199 -9.91 2.94 4.27
N ASN A 200 -9.29 3.94 4.90
CA ASN A 200 -7.89 4.25 4.66
C ASN A 200 -6.97 3.17 5.25
N VAL A 201 -6.32 2.40 4.39
CA VAL A 201 -5.37 1.35 4.76
C VAL A 201 -3.91 1.75 4.54
N THR A 202 -3.66 3.01 4.19
CA THR A 202 -2.30 3.52 3.88
C THR A 202 -1.55 3.80 5.18
N GLN A 203 -0.40 3.16 5.34
CA GLN A 203 0.52 3.49 6.43
C GLN A 203 1.22 4.82 6.16
N THR A 204 1.25 5.71 7.14
CA THR A 204 2.00 6.97 7.10
C THR A 204 3.46 6.75 6.70
N GLN A 205 4.09 5.73 7.24
CA GLN A 205 5.49 5.40 6.99
C GLN A 205 5.73 4.87 5.57
N GLN A 206 4.82 4.07 5.01
CA GLN A 206 4.92 3.60 3.62
C GLN A 206 4.85 4.77 2.64
N MET A 207 3.84 5.64 2.81
CA MET A 207 3.70 6.82 1.96
C MET A 207 4.95 7.71 2.04
N PHE A 208 5.44 7.98 3.25
CA PHE A 208 6.64 8.77 3.46
C PHE A 208 7.87 8.13 2.78
N GLU A 209 8.08 6.85 2.99
CA GLU A 209 9.25 6.13 2.46
C GLU A 209 9.24 6.12 0.93
N GLN A 210 8.12 5.80 0.30
CA GLN A 210 7.99 5.73 -1.15
C GLN A 210 8.03 7.10 -1.84
N LEU A 211 7.40 8.11 -1.25
CA LEU A 211 7.46 9.47 -1.80
C LEU A 211 8.84 10.12 -1.61
N SER A 212 9.54 9.82 -0.52
CA SER A 212 10.93 10.25 -0.32
C SER A 212 11.86 9.60 -1.32
N LEU A 213 11.70 8.29 -1.57
CA LEU A 213 12.39 7.56 -2.63
C LEU A 213 12.18 8.25 -3.99
N ALA A 214 10.93 8.53 -4.36
CA ALA A 214 10.62 9.21 -5.63
C ALA A 214 11.33 10.56 -5.74
N TYR A 215 11.21 11.39 -4.72
CA TYR A 215 11.82 12.72 -4.71
C TYR A 215 13.33 12.67 -4.82
N ASP A 216 13.99 11.76 -4.09
CA ASP A 216 15.45 11.65 -4.07
C ASP A 216 16.02 11.19 -5.40
N PHE A 217 15.29 10.38 -6.17
CA PHE A 217 15.64 10.01 -7.53
C PHE A 217 15.23 11.04 -8.60
N GLY A 218 14.71 12.21 -8.22
CA GLY A 218 14.46 13.32 -9.15
C GLY A 218 13.02 13.39 -9.69
N ILE A 219 12.08 12.65 -9.12
CA ILE A 219 10.66 12.70 -9.49
C ILE A 219 10.00 13.86 -8.76
N ARG A 220 10.03 15.06 -9.39
CA ARG A 220 9.73 16.33 -8.70
C ARG A 220 8.75 17.23 -9.46
N ARG A 221 8.42 16.87 -10.73
CA ARG A 221 7.73 17.80 -11.61
C ARG A 221 6.22 17.83 -11.39
N MET A 222 5.62 16.67 -11.15
CA MET A 222 4.19 16.49 -10.98
C MET A 222 3.90 15.33 -10.03
N TRP A 223 3.05 15.56 -9.04
CA TRP A 223 2.63 14.53 -8.11
C TRP A 223 1.12 14.42 -8.14
N ILE A 224 0.59 13.29 -8.57
CA ILE A 224 -0.84 12.98 -8.65
C ILE A 224 -1.17 11.92 -7.62
N LEU A 225 -2.21 12.16 -6.81
CA LEU A 225 -2.74 11.21 -5.86
C LEU A 225 -4.09 10.69 -6.34
N ASN A 226 -4.19 9.36 -6.54
CA ASN A 226 -5.47 8.69 -6.72
C ASN A 226 -6.08 8.43 -5.32
N VAL A 227 -7.23 9.00 -5.07
CA VAL A 227 -7.87 8.98 -3.74
C VAL A 227 -9.17 8.18 -3.71
N GLY A 228 -9.75 7.81 -4.88
CA GLY A 228 -11.11 7.29 -4.93
C GLY A 228 -12.08 8.29 -4.32
N ASP A 229 -12.74 7.92 -3.23
CA ASP A 229 -13.55 8.82 -2.43
C ASP A 229 -12.69 9.70 -1.51
N LEU A 230 -13.13 10.94 -1.28
CA LEU A 230 -12.41 11.86 -0.38
C LEU A 230 -12.48 11.43 1.09
N LYS A 231 -13.52 10.68 1.44
CA LYS A 231 -13.72 10.12 2.78
C LYS A 231 -13.45 8.61 2.76
N PRO A 232 -12.63 8.11 3.67
CA PRO A 232 -11.94 8.77 4.80
C PRO A 232 -10.47 9.12 4.51
N MET A 233 -10.16 9.61 3.31
CA MET A 233 -8.78 9.84 2.84
C MET A 233 -8.21 11.23 3.21
N GLU A 234 -8.83 11.97 4.11
CA GLU A 234 -8.41 13.34 4.46
C GLU A 234 -6.96 13.42 4.92
N TYR A 235 -6.54 12.50 5.79
CA TYR A 235 -5.17 12.51 6.31
C TYR A 235 -4.12 12.15 5.25
N PRO A 236 -4.24 11.02 4.50
CA PRO A 236 -3.28 10.72 3.45
C PRO A 236 -3.22 11.79 2.36
N ILE A 237 -4.35 12.43 2.01
CA ILE A 237 -4.36 13.59 1.10
C ILE A 237 -3.51 14.73 1.67
N GLN A 238 -3.70 15.08 2.94
CA GLN A 238 -2.95 16.17 3.58
C GLN A 238 -1.46 15.86 3.63
N LEU A 239 -1.08 14.65 4.03
CA LEU A 239 0.34 14.23 4.08
C LEU A 239 0.98 14.27 2.69
N PHE A 240 0.32 13.71 1.68
CA PHE A 240 0.82 13.73 0.31
C PHE A 240 1.07 15.15 -0.21
N MET A 241 0.09 16.06 -0.01
CA MET A 241 0.19 17.43 -0.47
C MET A 241 1.26 18.21 0.29
N ASP A 242 1.39 17.99 1.60
CA ASP A 242 2.43 18.64 2.40
C ASP A 242 3.83 18.14 2.00
N MET A 243 3.99 16.85 1.74
CA MET A 243 5.24 16.30 1.20
C MET A 243 5.56 16.80 -0.21
N ALA A 244 4.56 17.01 -1.06
CA ALA A 244 4.77 17.57 -2.39
C ALA A 244 5.32 19.01 -2.34
N TRP A 245 4.89 19.80 -1.36
CA TRP A 245 5.37 21.18 -1.14
C TRP A 245 6.67 21.25 -0.35
N HIS A 246 6.86 20.35 0.63
CA HIS A 246 7.98 20.34 1.58
C HIS A 246 8.60 18.94 1.72
N PRO A 247 9.14 18.36 0.65
CA PRO A 247 9.52 16.93 0.61
C PRO A 247 10.65 16.55 1.57
N LYS A 248 11.39 17.52 2.12
CA LYS A 248 12.48 17.31 3.08
C LYS A 248 12.20 17.80 4.50
N GLU A 249 10.94 18.16 4.79
CA GLU A 249 10.56 18.63 6.13
C GLU A 249 10.61 17.51 7.17
N TYR A 250 10.33 16.27 6.74
CA TYR A 250 10.23 15.11 7.63
C TYR A 250 11.34 14.09 7.37
N THR A 251 11.61 13.30 8.39
CA THR A 251 12.43 12.08 8.33
C THR A 251 11.57 10.89 8.74
N GLN A 252 12.09 9.68 8.61
CA GLN A 252 11.43 8.46 9.07
C GLN A 252 11.08 8.48 10.57
N GLN A 253 11.84 9.21 11.38
CA GLN A 253 11.56 9.38 12.81
C GLN A 253 10.51 10.47 13.06
N THR A 254 10.47 11.51 12.24
CA THR A 254 9.65 12.71 12.49
C THR A 254 8.37 12.77 11.67
N VAL A 255 8.14 11.87 10.71
CA VAL A 255 6.89 11.87 9.92
C VAL A 255 5.65 11.65 10.78
N THR A 256 5.76 10.95 11.90
CA THR A 256 4.66 10.82 12.88
C THR A 256 4.30 12.16 13.55
N ASP A 257 5.20 13.15 13.55
CA ASP A 257 4.89 14.49 14.01
C ASP A 257 3.91 15.22 13.07
N HIS A 258 3.89 14.84 11.77
CA HIS A 258 2.86 15.32 10.85
C HIS A 258 1.47 14.84 11.29
N THR A 259 1.32 13.56 11.65
CA THR A 259 0.06 13.02 12.18
C THR A 259 -0.39 13.77 13.44
N ARG A 260 0.54 14.00 14.38
CA ARG A 260 0.27 14.76 15.60
C ARG A 260 -0.19 16.19 15.30
N ARG A 261 0.49 16.91 14.42
CA ARG A 261 0.12 18.28 14.01
C ARG A 261 -1.25 18.32 13.33
N PHE A 262 -1.55 17.33 12.49
CA PHE A 262 -2.85 17.20 11.84
C PHE A 262 -3.97 17.13 12.88
N PHE A 263 -3.87 16.23 13.86
CA PHE A 263 -4.85 16.09 14.92
C PHE A 263 -4.88 17.32 15.85
N ALA A 264 -3.73 17.90 16.20
CA ALA A 264 -3.66 19.10 17.02
C ALA A 264 -4.36 20.31 16.39
N SER A 265 -4.34 20.43 15.07
CA SER A 265 -5.03 21.51 14.35
C SER A 265 -6.56 21.52 14.55
N ALA A 266 -7.14 20.35 14.84
CA ALA A 266 -8.57 20.18 15.06
C ALA A 266 -8.94 19.99 16.54
N LEU A 267 -8.07 19.34 17.33
CA LEU A 267 -8.35 18.98 18.72
C LEU A 267 -7.81 19.99 19.75
N GLY A 268 -6.89 20.85 19.35
CA GLY A 268 -6.39 21.99 20.12
C GLY A 268 -5.53 21.66 21.36
N GLN A 269 -5.45 20.41 21.79
CA GLN A 269 -4.70 19.98 22.97
C GLN A 269 -3.65 18.95 22.62
N SER A 270 -2.40 19.17 23.03
CA SER A 270 -1.27 18.32 22.63
C SER A 270 -1.42 16.86 23.08
N SER A 271 -1.77 16.60 24.34
CA SER A 271 -1.92 15.23 24.88
C SER A 271 -3.04 14.44 24.20
N ILE A 272 -4.17 15.08 23.90
CA ILE A 272 -5.28 14.46 23.16
C ILE A 272 -4.88 14.22 21.71
N ALA A 273 -4.19 15.16 21.09
CA ALA A 273 -3.71 15.02 19.72
C ALA A 273 -2.64 13.92 19.59
N ASP A 274 -1.73 13.81 20.57
CA ASP A 274 -0.70 12.77 20.62
C ASP A 274 -1.33 11.39 20.70
N GLU A 275 -2.31 11.19 21.58
CA GLU A 275 -3.02 9.92 21.71
C GLU A 275 -3.87 9.59 20.48
N ALA A 276 -4.56 10.59 19.89
CA ALA A 276 -5.31 10.41 18.65
C ALA A 276 -4.39 10.00 17.48
N ALA A 277 -3.22 10.61 17.38
CA ALA A 277 -2.22 10.29 16.36
C ALA A 277 -1.64 8.87 16.54
N ASP A 278 -1.36 8.45 17.78
CA ASP A 278 -0.89 7.07 18.05
C ASP A 278 -1.98 6.05 17.69
N ILE A 279 -3.22 6.26 18.12
CA ILE A 279 -4.35 5.39 17.76
C ILE A 279 -4.52 5.32 16.24
N TYR A 280 -4.45 6.44 15.54
CA TYR A 280 -4.56 6.49 14.09
C TYR A 280 -3.44 5.70 13.39
N ASN A 281 -2.18 5.98 13.73
CA ASN A 281 -1.03 5.29 13.14
C ASN A 281 -1.05 3.78 13.46
N ARG A 282 -1.49 3.40 14.66
CA ARG A 282 -1.65 2.00 15.06
C ARG A 282 -2.76 1.31 14.26
N ASN A 283 -3.88 1.98 14.06
CA ASN A 283 -4.96 1.45 13.23
C ASN A 283 -4.50 1.24 11.78
N CYS A 284 -3.78 2.19 11.18
CA CYS A 284 -3.21 2.05 9.83
C CYS A 284 -2.20 0.89 9.76
N GLN A 285 -1.36 0.71 10.80
CA GLN A 285 -0.47 -0.44 10.93
C GLN A 285 -1.23 -1.77 10.94
N TYR A 286 -2.30 -1.86 11.70
CA TYR A 286 -3.10 -3.08 11.81
C TYR A 286 -3.87 -3.37 10.51
N MET A 287 -4.44 -2.34 9.87
CA MET A 287 -5.10 -2.49 8.56
C MET A 287 -4.14 -2.87 7.44
N ALA A 288 -2.87 -2.52 7.55
CA ALA A 288 -1.85 -2.95 6.58
C ALA A 288 -1.41 -4.40 6.75
N ARG A 289 -1.76 -5.08 7.85
CA ARG A 289 -1.59 -6.54 7.99
C ARG A 289 -2.40 -7.25 6.91
N VAL A 290 -3.68 -6.92 6.82
CA VAL A 290 -4.61 -7.35 5.78
C VAL A 290 -5.70 -6.29 5.64
N THR A 291 -6.04 -5.91 4.40
CA THR A 291 -7.10 -4.93 4.16
C THR A 291 -8.47 -5.53 4.51
N PRO A 292 -9.46 -4.71 4.91
CA PRO A 292 -10.79 -5.20 5.31
C PRO A 292 -11.41 -6.17 4.31
N GLU A 293 -11.32 -5.85 3.02
CA GLU A 293 -11.91 -6.61 1.92
C GLU A 293 -11.22 -7.96 1.64
N MET A 294 -10.03 -8.19 2.23
CA MET A 294 -9.28 -9.45 2.12
C MET A 294 -9.32 -10.29 3.40
N LEU A 295 -9.90 -9.77 4.48
CA LEU A 295 -9.98 -10.47 5.76
C LEU A 295 -11.02 -11.60 5.69
N ASP A 296 -10.66 -12.77 6.21
CA ASP A 296 -11.53 -13.95 6.32
C ASP A 296 -11.16 -14.82 7.53
N ALA A 297 -11.91 -15.88 7.79
CA ALA A 297 -11.68 -16.78 8.91
C ALA A 297 -10.34 -17.54 8.86
N GLU A 298 -9.78 -17.73 7.67
CA GLU A 298 -8.53 -18.47 7.42
C GLU A 298 -7.30 -17.57 7.42
N THR A 299 -7.47 -16.25 7.51
CA THR A 299 -6.37 -15.27 7.44
C THR A 299 -5.31 -15.50 8.52
N TYR A 300 -5.72 -15.70 9.75
CA TYR A 300 -4.83 -15.95 10.88
C TYR A 300 -5.01 -17.37 11.43
N ASN A 301 -3.97 -17.89 12.07
CA ASN A 301 -3.99 -19.23 12.60
C ASN A 301 -4.75 -19.28 13.94
N VAL A 302 -5.90 -19.97 13.96
CA VAL A 302 -6.72 -20.13 15.15
C VAL A 302 -6.12 -21.10 16.17
N GLU A 303 -5.36 -22.11 15.71
CA GLU A 303 -4.78 -23.15 16.57
C GLU A 303 -3.57 -22.66 17.38
N THR A 304 -2.84 -21.69 16.84
CA THR A 304 -1.69 -21.08 17.56
C THR A 304 -2.12 -19.92 18.48
N GLY A 305 -3.40 -19.54 18.46
CA GLY A 305 -3.91 -18.38 19.18
C GLY A 305 -3.65 -17.04 18.50
N GLU A 306 -3.06 -17.04 17.29
CA GLU A 306 -2.77 -15.80 16.53
C GLU A 306 -4.05 -15.02 16.23
N TRP A 307 -5.14 -15.69 15.81
CA TRP A 307 -6.43 -15.04 15.59
C TRP A 307 -6.94 -14.29 16.82
N ARG A 308 -6.85 -14.94 17.99
CA ARG A 308 -7.25 -14.32 19.25
C ARG A 308 -6.40 -13.09 19.56
N GLN A 309 -5.08 -13.19 19.38
CA GLN A 309 -4.16 -12.09 19.64
C GLN A 309 -4.51 -10.84 18.83
N VAL A 310 -4.73 -10.97 17.51
CA VAL A 310 -5.04 -9.82 16.66
C VAL A 310 -6.44 -9.24 16.93
N ALA A 311 -7.42 -10.08 17.29
CA ALA A 311 -8.72 -9.63 17.73
C ALA A 311 -8.63 -8.84 19.06
N ASP A 312 -7.87 -9.35 20.02
CA ASP A 312 -7.61 -8.67 21.31
C ASP A 312 -6.84 -7.35 21.10
N ASP A 313 -5.91 -7.27 20.13
CA ASP A 313 -5.22 -6.03 19.76
C ASP A 313 -6.21 -4.95 19.33
N TYR A 314 -7.18 -5.30 18.47
CA TYR A 314 -8.21 -4.36 18.04
C TYR A 314 -9.18 -3.98 19.13
N GLN A 315 -9.58 -4.92 20.00
CA GLN A 315 -10.44 -4.61 21.14
C GLN A 315 -9.77 -3.62 22.10
N ARG A 316 -8.47 -3.80 22.37
CA ARG A 316 -7.68 -2.84 23.18
C ARG A 316 -7.60 -1.47 22.52
N LEU A 317 -7.41 -1.43 21.19
CA LEU A 317 -7.36 -0.18 20.45
C LEU A 317 -8.72 0.53 20.47
N GLU A 318 -9.83 -0.20 20.32
CA GLU A 318 -11.19 0.35 20.42
C GLU A 318 -11.46 0.95 21.81
N LEU A 319 -11.08 0.25 22.86
CA LEU A 319 -11.22 0.77 24.23
C LEU A 319 -10.41 2.06 24.45
N ARG A 320 -9.20 2.16 23.89
CA ARG A 320 -8.40 3.39 23.92
C ARG A 320 -9.12 4.52 23.17
N ALA A 321 -9.61 4.24 21.97
CA ALA A 321 -10.32 5.23 21.16
C ALA A 321 -11.60 5.73 21.83
N LEU A 322 -12.36 4.86 22.48
CA LEU A 322 -13.56 5.22 23.25
C LEU A 322 -13.24 6.09 24.47
N ARG A 323 -12.19 5.72 25.24
CA ARG A 323 -11.75 6.53 26.39
C ARG A 323 -11.30 7.94 25.99
N LEU A 324 -10.61 8.02 24.86
CA LEU A 324 -10.19 9.32 24.33
C LEU A 324 -11.39 10.14 23.85
N TYR A 325 -12.40 9.51 23.23
CA TYR A 325 -13.61 10.18 22.76
C TYR A 325 -14.34 10.94 23.86
N GLU A 326 -14.37 10.40 25.08
CA GLU A 326 -14.98 11.09 26.24
C GLU A 326 -14.27 12.41 26.59
N GLN A 327 -13.02 12.57 26.21
CA GLN A 327 -12.20 13.77 26.44
C GLN A 327 -12.24 14.75 25.26
N ILE A 328 -12.79 14.34 24.10
CA ILE A 328 -12.85 15.19 22.90
C ILE A 328 -13.85 16.34 23.09
N PRO A 329 -13.44 17.59 22.84
CA PRO A 329 -14.35 18.73 22.86
C PRO A 329 -15.55 18.55 21.92
N ALA A 330 -16.73 18.99 22.33
CA ALA A 330 -17.97 18.75 21.60
C ALA A 330 -17.91 19.20 20.12
N ASN A 331 -17.26 20.31 19.84
CA ASN A 331 -17.09 20.86 18.49
C ASN A 331 -16.10 20.06 17.61
N ALA A 332 -15.32 19.15 18.18
CA ALA A 332 -14.36 18.30 17.47
C ALA A 332 -14.77 16.81 17.45
N ARG A 333 -15.89 16.45 18.09
CA ARG A 333 -16.33 15.04 18.19
C ARG A 333 -16.60 14.40 16.84
N ASP A 334 -17.22 15.11 15.91
CA ASP A 334 -17.50 14.58 14.58
C ASP A 334 -16.23 14.33 13.77
N PHE A 335 -15.25 15.23 13.88
CA PHE A 335 -13.92 15.02 13.29
C PHE A 335 -13.26 13.76 13.85
N TYR A 336 -13.25 13.61 15.17
CA TYR A 336 -12.66 12.43 15.82
C TYR A 336 -13.43 11.14 15.50
N ARG A 337 -14.77 11.17 15.53
CA ARG A 337 -15.60 10.03 15.14
C ARG A 337 -15.30 9.56 13.73
N GLN A 338 -15.19 10.48 12.79
CA GLN A 338 -14.98 10.18 11.38
C GLN A 338 -13.61 9.57 11.11
N LEU A 339 -12.54 10.14 11.67
CA LEU A 339 -11.17 9.81 11.30
C LEU A 339 -10.51 8.78 12.22
N VAL A 340 -10.97 8.65 13.47
CA VAL A 340 -10.34 7.76 14.45
C VAL A 340 -11.33 6.72 14.95
N LEU A 341 -12.43 7.14 15.57
CA LEU A 341 -13.31 6.21 16.30
C LEU A 341 -14.01 5.21 15.36
N PHE A 342 -14.64 5.70 14.29
CA PHE A 342 -15.35 4.83 13.36
C PHE A 342 -14.43 3.79 12.69
N PRO A 343 -13.27 4.16 12.10
CA PRO A 343 -12.38 3.16 11.51
C PRO A 343 -11.90 2.11 12.50
N VAL A 344 -11.57 2.51 13.74
CA VAL A 344 -11.15 1.57 14.78
C VAL A 344 -12.30 0.64 15.19
N GLN A 345 -13.52 1.17 15.40
CA GLN A 345 -14.69 0.35 15.76
C GLN A 345 -15.09 -0.61 14.64
N ALA A 346 -15.06 -0.15 13.40
CA ALA A 346 -15.38 -0.96 12.23
C ALA A 346 -14.39 -2.14 12.10
N MET A 347 -13.10 -1.88 12.21
CA MET A 347 -12.08 -2.93 12.13
C MET A 347 -12.10 -3.87 13.34
N ALA A 348 -12.28 -3.35 14.55
CA ALA A 348 -12.43 -4.19 15.75
C ALA A 348 -13.62 -5.14 15.61
N ASN A 349 -14.71 -4.65 15.04
CA ASN A 349 -15.91 -5.45 14.77
C ASN A 349 -15.67 -6.52 13.69
N LEU A 350 -14.97 -6.20 12.60
CA LEU A 350 -14.63 -7.17 11.56
C LEU A 350 -13.69 -8.27 12.08
N TYR A 351 -12.67 -7.90 12.86
CA TYR A 351 -11.75 -8.88 13.47
C TYR A 351 -12.48 -9.78 14.45
N ASP A 352 -13.40 -9.26 15.26
CA ASP A 352 -14.25 -10.07 16.15
C ASP A 352 -15.16 -11.01 15.35
N MET A 353 -15.77 -10.53 14.25
CA MET A 353 -16.64 -11.32 13.38
C MET A 353 -15.92 -12.51 12.74
N TYR A 354 -14.75 -12.27 12.13
CA TYR A 354 -14.02 -13.34 11.45
C TYR A 354 -13.29 -14.26 12.43
N TYR A 355 -12.85 -13.75 13.58
CA TYR A 355 -12.40 -14.60 14.68
C TYR A 355 -13.53 -15.51 15.17
N ALA A 356 -14.73 -14.97 15.35
CA ALA A 356 -15.89 -15.76 15.73
C ALA A 356 -16.24 -16.82 14.67
N GLN A 357 -16.11 -16.50 13.37
CA GLN A 357 -16.28 -17.47 12.29
C GLN A 357 -15.22 -18.57 12.35
N ALA A 358 -13.94 -18.22 12.54
CA ALA A 358 -12.86 -19.20 12.69
C ALA A 358 -13.09 -20.14 13.87
N MET A 359 -13.53 -19.61 15.01
CA MET A 359 -13.89 -20.40 16.19
C MET A 359 -15.12 -21.27 15.94
N ASN A 360 -16.15 -20.76 15.24
CA ASN A 360 -17.29 -21.55 14.83
C ASN A 360 -16.86 -22.74 13.97
N HIS A 361 -16.06 -22.53 12.93
CA HIS A 361 -15.57 -23.59 12.05
C HIS A 361 -14.75 -24.64 12.82
N ARG A 362 -13.84 -24.20 13.69
CA ARG A 362 -13.00 -25.07 14.52
C ARG A 362 -13.87 -25.97 15.43
N LEU A 363 -14.81 -25.36 16.17
CA LEU A 363 -15.64 -26.06 17.14
C LEU A 363 -16.68 -26.94 16.46
N ALA A 364 -17.26 -26.50 15.33
CA ALA A 364 -18.17 -27.32 14.54
C ALA A 364 -17.48 -28.56 13.97
N LYS A 365 -16.23 -28.44 13.49
CA LYS A 365 -15.39 -29.56 13.06
C LYS A 365 -15.13 -30.56 14.19
N ALA A 366 -15.03 -30.07 15.43
CA ALA A 366 -14.89 -30.90 16.64
C ALA A 366 -16.23 -31.44 17.18
N GLY A 367 -17.37 -31.11 16.52
CA GLY A 367 -18.70 -31.53 16.96
C GLY A 367 -19.17 -30.83 18.26
N SER A 368 -18.54 -29.72 18.65
CA SER A 368 -18.87 -28.99 19.89
C SER A 368 -20.07 -28.07 19.69
N PRO A 369 -21.12 -28.17 20.57
CA PRO A 369 -22.25 -27.24 20.58
C PRO A 369 -21.89 -25.78 20.82
N ASP A 370 -20.69 -25.51 21.42
CA ASP A 370 -20.19 -24.15 21.61
C ASP A 370 -19.98 -23.41 20.29
N ALA A 371 -19.90 -24.14 19.15
CA ALA A 371 -19.91 -23.55 17.81
C ALA A 371 -21.10 -22.61 17.59
N ASN A 372 -22.27 -22.92 18.20
CA ASN A 372 -23.50 -22.12 18.04
C ASN A 372 -23.38 -20.74 18.71
N VAL A 373 -22.64 -20.64 19.80
CA VAL A 373 -22.36 -19.35 20.49
C VAL A 373 -21.59 -18.45 19.54
N TRP A 374 -20.57 -19.00 18.88
CA TRP A 374 -19.75 -18.27 17.92
C TRP A 374 -20.51 -17.92 16.63
N ALA A 375 -21.40 -18.79 16.14
CA ALA A 375 -22.31 -18.46 15.03
C ALA A 375 -23.20 -17.25 15.36
N ASN A 376 -23.76 -17.20 16.58
CA ASN A 376 -24.52 -16.05 17.04
C ASN A 376 -23.66 -14.78 17.12
N ARG A 377 -22.38 -14.89 17.53
CA ARG A 377 -21.45 -13.76 17.57
C ARG A 377 -21.19 -13.20 16.18
N VAL A 378 -20.98 -14.05 15.15
CA VAL A 378 -20.85 -13.62 13.75
C VAL A 378 -22.05 -12.77 13.33
N ALA A 379 -23.27 -13.25 13.58
CA ALA A 379 -24.49 -12.52 13.23
C ALA A 379 -24.65 -11.19 14.00
N GLN A 380 -24.20 -11.12 15.25
CA GLN A 380 -24.20 -9.89 16.04
C GLN A 380 -23.20 -8.86 15.47
N CYS A 381 -21.98 -9.29 15.13
CA CYS A 381 -20.98 -8.43 14.55
C CYS A 381 -21.40 -7.91 13.16
N PHE A 382 -22.01 -8.76 12.34
CA PHE A 382 -22.54 -8.35 11.04
C PHE A 382 -23.62 -7.27 11.16
N ARG A 383 -24.55 -7.40 12.13
CA ARG A 383 -25.53 -6.34 12.44
C ARG A 383 -24.87 -5.08 12.97
N ARG A 384 -23.86 -5.22 13.85
CA ARG A 384 -23.11 -4.07 14.38
C ARG A 384 -22.41 -3.29 13.28
N ASP A 385 -21.85 -3.96 12.29
CA ASP A 385 -21.22 -3.34 11.13
C ASP A 385 -22.21 -2.41 10.40
N SER A 386 -23.38 -2.93 10.06
CA SER A 386 -24.43 -2.14 9.42
C SER A 386 -24.85 -0.91 10.26
N LEU A 387 -24.91 -1.05 11.58
CA LEU A 387 -25.25 0.06 12.48
C LEU A 387 -24.13 1.11 12.53
N LEU A 388 -22.86 0.70 12.55
CA LEU A 388 -21.72 1.62 12.53
C LEU A 388 -21.70 2.43 11.22
N CYS A 389 -21.88 1.77 10.07
CA CYS A 389 -21.95 2.43 8.77
C CYS A 389 -23.16 3.38 8.66
N ALA A 390 -24.32 2.97 9.17
CA ALA A 390 -25.51 3.82 9.23
C ALA A 390 -25.26 5.07 10.10
N ALA A 391 -24.69 4.91 11.29
CA ALA A 391 -24.38 6.03 12.18
C ALA A 391 -23.35 7.00 11.57
N TYR A 392 -22.38 6.49 10.79
CA TYR A 392 -21.46 7.36 10.03
C TYR A 392 -22.25 8.25 9.06
N ASN A 393 -23.15 7.66 8.29
CA ASN A 393 -23.91 8.35 7.25
C ASN A 393 -24.95 9.33 7.81
N THR A 394 -25.58 9.02 8.96
CA THR A 394 -26.72 9.79 9.47
C THR A 394 -26.37 10.75 10.59
N ASP A 395 -25.42 10.42 11.45
CA ASP A 395 -25.20 11.16 12.69
C ASP A 395 -24.04 12.14 12.59
N ILE A 396 -22.96 11.77 11.86
CA ILE A 396 -21.77 12.63 11.74
C ILE A 396 -22.13 13.90 10.98
N ALA A 397 -21.83 15.04 11.58
CA ALA A 397 -22.12 16.38 11.04
C ALA A 397 -23.59 16.56 10.61
N GLY A 398 -24.52 15.97 11.38
CA GLY A 398 -25.96 16.05 11.09
C GLY A 398 -26.35 15.40 9.78
N GLY A 399 -25.66 14.32 9.36
CA GLY A 399 -25.92 13.60 8.12
C GLY A 399 -25.35 14.26 6.86
N LYS A 400 -24.49 15.26 7.00
CA LYS A 400 -23.83 15.93 5.84
C LYS A 400 -23.11 14.95 4.91
N TRP A 401 -22.58 13.86 5.47
CA TRP A 401 -21.79 12.85 4.75
C TRP A 401 -22.59 11.59 4.41
N ASN A 402 -23.92 11.71 4.38
CA ASN A 402 -24.78 10.58 4.00
C ASN A 402 -24.40 10.05 2.61
N GLY A 403 -24.22 8.73 2.52
CA GLY A 403 -23.78 8.06 1.30
C GLY A 403 -22.27 7.89 1.15
N MET A 404 -21.44 8.48 2.04
CA MET A 404 -19.97 8.32 1.99
C MET A 404 -19.49 6.98 2.54
N MET A 405 -20.27 6.31 3.40
CA MET A 405 -19.90 5.02 3.99
C MET A 405 -20.90 3.94 3.57
N ILE A 406 -20.93 3.66 2.25
CA ILE A 406 -21.81 2.65 1.63
C ILE A 406 -21.03 1.59 0.85
N GLN A 407 -19.69 1.67 0.83
CA GLN A 407 -18.85 0.71 0.15
C GLN A 407 -19.00 -0.68 0.80
N LYS A 408 -19.29 -1.67 -0.03
CA LYS A 408 -19.33 -3.07 0.39
C LYS A 408 -17.92 -3.56 0.74
N HIS A 409 -17.79 -4.37 1.78
CA HIS A 409 -16.48 -4.80 2.30
C HIS A 409 -16.50 -6.21 2.92
N ILE A 410 -17.66 -6.84 3.08
CA ILE A 410 -17.81 -8.20 3.60
C ILE A 410 -18.30 -9.13 2.49
N GLY A 411 -17.50 -10.18 2.20
CA GLY A 411 -17.91 -11.22 1.26
C GLY A 411 -17.25 -11.15 -0.11
N TYR A 412 -16.21 -10.35 -0.30
CA TYR A 412 -15.42 -10.36 -1.53
C TYR A 412 -14.73 -11.70 -1.77
N ARG A 413 -14.75 -12.17 -3.03
CA ARG A 413 -14.02 -13.36 -3.52
C ARG A 413 -12.95 -13.01 -4.54
N SER A 414 -13.19 -11.97 -5.36
CA SER A 414 -12.26 -11.43 -6.35
C SER A 414 -12.39 -9.91 -6.42
N TRP A 415 -11.47 -9.23 -7.11
CA TRP A 415 -11.49 -7.77 -7.24
C TRP A 415 -12.69 -7.23 -8.02
N ASN A 416 -13.22 -8.01 -8.94
CA ASN A 416 -14.34 -7.64 -9.81
C ASN A 416 -15.69 -8.22 -9.37
N ASP A 417 -15.79 -8.73 -8.14
CA ASP A 417 -17.05 -9.22 -7.60
C ASP A 417 -18.14 -8.13 -7.61
N ASN A 418 -19.25 -8.42 -8.26
CA ASN A 418 -20.38 -7.49 -8.38
C ASN A 418 -21.57 -7.96 -7.51
N PHE A 419 -21.38 -8.02 -6.19
CA PHE A 419 -22.46 -8.32 -5.26
C PHE A 419 -23.17 -7.03 -4.81
N ARG A 420 -24.48 -7.16 -4.49
CA ARG A 420 -25.32 -5.98 -4.22
C ARG A 420 -25.15 -5.41 -2.81
N ALA A 421 -24.85 -6.25 -1.83
CA ALA A 421 -24.72 -5.87 -0.43
C ALA A 421 -23.73 -6.79 0.26
N ASP A 422 -23.21 -6.36 1.40
CA ASP A 422 -22.39 -7.19 2.28
C ASP A 422 -23.09 -8.52 2.60
N MET A 423 -22.31 -9.58 2.65
CA MET A 423 -22.80 -10.96 2.82
C MET A 423 -22.42 -11.49 4.20
N LEU A 424 -23.42 -11.95 4.96
CA LEU A 424 -23.17 -12.60 6.25
C LEU A 424 -22.22 -13.79 6.06
N PRO A 425 -21.08 -13.85 6.78
CA PRO A 425 -20.18 -14.99 6.71
C PRO A 425 -20.85 -16.30 7.12
N ALA A 426 -20.57 -17.36 6.37
CA ALA A 426 -21.18 -18.68 6.60
C ALA A 426 -20.73 -19.28 7.93
N THR A 427 -21.65 -19.87 8.67
CA THR A 427 -21.40 -20.58 9.94
C THR A 427 -22.07 -21.95 9.94
N THR A 428 -21.59 -22.83 10.80
CA THR A 428 -22.13 -24.18 10.99
C THR A 428 -22.80 -24.29 12.37
N THR A 429 -24.00 -24.82 12.40
CA THR A 429 -24.68 -25.16 13.66
C THR A 429 -24.47 -26.62 14.03
N VAL A 430 -24.29 -26.89 15.31
CA VAL A 430 -24.06 -28.23 15.88
C VAL A 430 -25.20 -28.58 16.86
N PRO A 431 -25.78 -29.79 16.82
CA PRO A 431 -26.79 -30.19 17.78
C PRO A 431 -26.31 -30.15 19.24
N ALA A 432 -27.16 -29.80 20.19
CA ALA A 432 -26.79 -29.65 21.59
C ALA A 432 -26.40 -31.02 22.23
N GLY A 433 -25.17 -31.14 22.71
CA GLY A 433 -24.64 -32.31 23.44
C GLY A 433 -23.11 -32.29 23.63
N SER A 434 -22.67 -32.21 24.89
CA SER A 434 -21.32 -32.32 25.45
C SER A 434 -20.30 -31.20 25.21
N SER A 435 -19.77 -30.67 26.32
CA SER A 435 -18.80 -29.55 26.37
C SER A 435 -17.37 -30.01 26.63
N THR A 436 -16.39 -29.32 26.02
CA THR A 436 -14.97 -29.40 26.38
C THR A 436 -14.44 -28.00 26.74
N LYS A 437 -13.60 -27.93 27.79
CA LYS A 437 -13.05 -26.66 28.33
C LYS A 437 -11.71 -26.31 27.68
N ASP A 438 -11.54 -25.05 27.34
CA ASP A 438 -10.30 -24.48 26.80
C ASP A 438 -9.49 -23.74 27.88
N ARG A 439 -8.16 -23.79 27.78
CA ARG A 439 -7.23 -23.14 28.73
C ARG A 439 -6.40 -22.07 28.03
N SER A 440 -6.28 -20.90 28.64
CA SER A 440 -5.45 -19.76 28.18
C SER A 440 -4.18 -19.60 29.02
N VAL A 441 -3.08 -19.14 28.38
CA VAL A 441 -1.79 -18.82 29.00
C VAL A 441 -1.42 -17.37 28.69
N ALA A 442 -0.93 -16.64 29.70
CA ALA A 442 -0.53 -15.23 29.63
C ALA A 442 0.99 -15.08 29.40
N LEU A 443 1.41 -14.02 28.72
CA LEU A 443 2.81 -13.71 28.35
C LEU A 443 3.35 -12.47 29.09
N GLN A 444 4.64 -12.50 29.47
CA GLN A 444 5.41 -11.40 30.07
C GLN A 444 6.57 -10.98 29.14
N SER A 445 6.98 -9.71 29.20
CA SER A 445 8.01 -9.11 28.33
C SER A 445 9.37 -8.96 29.01
N PRO A 446 10.50 -9.24 28.34
CA PRO A 446 11.86 -9.00 28.82
C PRO A 446 12.70 -8.02 27.97
N VAL A 447 13.90 -7.65 28.39
CA VAL A 447 14.80 -6.62 27.82
C VAL A 447 16.21 -7.19 27.50
N GLY A 448 16.76 -6.86 26.29
CA GLY A 448 18.11 -7.23 25.79
C GLY A 448 18.09 -8.12 24.54
N TYR A 449 19.16 -8.05 23.67
CA TYR A 449 19.11 -8.60 22.30
C TYR A 449 19.99 -9.86 22.09
N THR A 450 19.94 -10.83 23.01
CA THR A 450 20.35 -12.21 22.72
C THR A 450 19.11 -13.09 22.88
N PHE A 451 18.57 -13.53 21.77
CA PHE A 451 17.31 -14.25 21.72
C PHE A 451 17.44 -15.70 22.17
N GLN A 452 16.46 -16.19 22.88
CA GLN A 452 16.41 -17.55 23.39
C GLN A 452 15.52 -18.43 22.49
N PRO A 453 15.93 -19.67 22.23
CA PRO A 453 15.12 -20.61 21.46
C PRO A 453 13.90 -21.05 22.28
N SER A 454 12.76 -21.15 21.62
CA SER A 454 11.54 -21.69 22.20
C SER A 454 10.73 -22.42 21.14
N ASN A 455 10.18 -23.57 21.47
CA ASN A 455 9.31 -24.34 20.59
C ASN A 455 9.91 -24.65 19.20
N GLY A 456 11.24 -24.77 19.09
CA GLY A 456 11.92 -25.14 17.83
C GLY A 456 12.15 -24.00 16.86
N TYR A 457 12.04 -22.74 17.30
CA TYR A 457 12.37 -21.55 16.52
C TYR A 457 12.91 -20.40 17.38
N VAL A 458 13.50 -19.39 16.72
CA VAL A 458 13.80 -18.06 17.25
C VAL A 458 13.20 -17.03 16.29
N SER A 459 12.31 -16.16 16.77
CA SER A 459 11.73 -15.06 15.99
C SER A 459 12.21 -13.73 16.55
N MET A 460 12.67 -12.82 15.68
CA MET A 460 13.31 -11.56 16.03
C MET A 460 12.73 -10.42 15.20
N GLU A 461 12.25 -9.36 15.86
CA GLU A 461 11.87 -8.13 15.17
C GLU A 461 13.10 -7.46 14.55
N ALA A 462 12.98 -6.91 13.36
CA ALA A 462 14.14 -6.35 12.65
C ALA A 462 14.80 -5.18 13.40
N GLU A 463 14.05 -4.42 14.18
CA GLU A 463 14.57 -3.30 15.00
C GLU A 463 15.42 -3.76 16.20
N HIS A 464 15.35 -5.04 16.57
CA HIS A 464 16.07 -5.62 17.71
C HIS A 464 17.37 -6.33 17.27
N TYR A 465 18.09 -5.72 16.36
CA TYR A 465 19.41 -6.20 15.95
C TYR A 465 20.44 -6.07 17.08
N TYR A 466 21.39 -6.99 17.12
CA TYR A 466 22.51 -6.95 18.05
C TYR A 466 23.54 -5.90 17.66
N ARG A 467 23.83 -5.78 16.34
CA ARG A 467 24.79 -4.81 15.77
C ARG A 467 24.32 -4.37 14.39
N ALA A 468 24.48 -3.09 14.10
CA ALA A 468 24.26 -2.49 12.79
C ALA A 468 25.50 -1.74 12.35
N GLU A 469 26.03 -2.09 11.18
CA GLU A 469 27.16 -1.40 10.54
C GLU A 469 26.66 -0.71 9.30
N ALA A 470 26.89 0.59 9.17
CA ALA A 470 26.53 1.36 8.00
C ALA A 470 27.77 1.63 7.14
N SER A 471 27.60 1.78 5.83
CA SER A 471 28.67 2.24 4.94
C SER A 471 28.73 3.77 4.91
N GLN A 472 29.81 4.32 4.35
CA GLN A 472 29.98 5.76 4.27
C GLN A 472 28.80 6.44 3.55
N GLY A 473 28.22 7.45 4.18
CA GLY A 473 27.07 8.19 3.64
C GLY A 473 25.71 7.51 3.84
N THR A 474 25.66 6.36 4.55
CA THR A 474 24.41 5.67 4.85
C THR A 474 24.20 5.53 6.36
N GLN A 475 22.96 5.21 6.74
CA GLN A 475 22.60 4.87 8.12
C GLN A 475 21.46 3.85 8.15
N TRP A 476 21.43 3.01 9.16
CA TRP A 476 20.28 2.16 9.45
C TRP A 476 19.18 2.97 10.13
N SER A 477 18.03 3.01 9.49
CA SER A 477 16.89 3.82 9.92
C SER A 477 15.73 2.93 10.32
N VAL A 478 15.15 3.22 11.49
CA VAL A 478 13.95 2.55 12.01
C VAL A 478 12.73 3.34 11.59
N TYR A 479 11.75 2.66 11.01
CA TYR A 479 10.45 3.20 10.60
C TYR A 479 9.38 2.75 11.58
N PRO A 480 8.95 3.58 12.54
CA PRO A 480 7.91 3.23 13.50
C PRO A 480 6.59 2.89 12.82
N TYR A 481 5.85 1.90 13.35
CA TYR A 481 4.55 1.43 12.83
C TYR A 481 4.59 0.85 11.40
N TYR A 482 5.76 0.56 10.83
CA TYR A 482 5.85 0.07 9.46
C TYR A 482 5.84 -1.47 9.36
N GLY A 483 6.30 -2.20 10.36
CA GLY A 483 6.20 -3.65 10.44
C GLY A 483 4.77 -4.12 10.82
N ARG A 484 4.49 -5.40 10.61
CA ARG A 484 3.20 -6.01 11.00
C ARG A 484 2.95 -6.00 12.49
N THR A 485 4.00 -6.10 13.27
CA THR A 485 3.97 -6.16 14.73
C THR A 485 4.62 -4.96 15.38
N ARG A 486 5.76 -4.52 14.85
CA ARG A 486 6.55 -3.40 15.36
C ARG A 486 6.99 -2.47 14.23
N SER A 487 8.22 -1.99 14.31
CA SER A 487 8.85 -1.15 13.28
C SER A 487 9.43 -1.99 12.14
N ALA A 488 9.91 -1.33 11.10
CA ALA A 488 10.75 -1.94 10.09
C ALA A 488 12.08 -1.18 10.00
N VAL A 489 13.12 -1.77 9.41
CA VAL A 489 14.48 -1.23 9.37
C VAL A 489 15.02 -1.24 7.95
N ALA A 490 15.55 -0.11 7.48
CA ALA A 490 16.18 -0.01 6.17
C ALA A 490 17.48 0.80 6.22
N LEU A 491 18.37 0.52 5.26
CA LEU A 491 19.58 1.32 5.04
C LEU A 491 19.24 2.53 4.16
N THR A 492 19.45 3.73 4.66
CA THR A 492 19.11 5.00 3.99
C THR A 492 20.31 5.93 3.86
N PRO A 493 20.30 6.88 2.90
CA PRO A 493 19.32 7.06 1.82
C PRO A 493 19.53 6.05 0.68
N TYR A 494 18.47 5.74 -0.08
CA TYR A 494 18.51 4.74 -1.16
C TYR A 494 19.32 5.20 -2.39
N THR A 495 19.69 6.44 -2.45
CA THR A 495 20.55 7.02 -3.49
C THR A 495 22.05 6.74 -3.29
N GLN A 496 22.43 6.17 -2.16
CA GLN A 496 23.80 5.82 -1.83
C GLN A 496 24.07 4.33 -2.03
N PRO A 497 25.29 3.95 -2.45
CA PRO A 497 25.69 2.55 -2.48
C PRO A 497 25.62 1.91 -1.10
N VAL A 498 25.15 0.67 -1.03
CA VAL A 498 25.03 -0.07 0.24
C VAL A 498 26.39 -0.45 0.85
N GLY A 499 27.43 -0.57 0.04
CA GLY A 499 28.80 -0.92 0.49
C GLY A 499 28.82 -2.21 1.31
N ASN A 500 29.51 -2.18 2.45
CA ASN A 500 29.62 -3.30 3.38
C ASN A 500 28.62 -3.22 4.55
N ALA A 501 27.55 -2.44 4.42
CA ALA A 501 26.56 -2.29 5.49
C ALA A 501 25.95 -3.64 5.88
N SER A 502 25.71 -3.84 7.17
CA SER A 502 25.17 -5.09 7.69
C SER A 502 24.28 -4.90 8.92
N LEU A 503 23.33 -5.82 9.10
CA LEU A 503 22.61 -6.06 10.35
C LEU A 503 23.01 -7.41 10.90
N THR A 504 23.32 -7.49 12.18
CA THR A 504 23.66 -8.73 12.85
C THR A 504 22.66 -9.01 13.99
N TYR A 505 22.10 -10.21 13.99
CA TYR A 505 21.18 -10.71 15.02
C TYR A 505 21.86 -11.81 15.83
N ARG A 506 21.64 -11.82 17.15
CA ARG A 506 22.29 -12.74 18.06
C ARG A 506 21.28 -13.60 18.79
N PHE A 507 21.50 -14.92 18.80
CA PHE A 507 20.57 -15.86 19.41
C PHE A 507 21.29 -17.15 19.84
N ALA A 508 20.64 -17.89 20.74
CA ALA A 508 21.10 -19.22 21.12
C ALA A 508 20.37 -20.30 20.30
N LEU A 509 21.01 -21.43 20.12
CA LEU A 509 20.41 -22.66 19.58
C LEU A 509 20.60 -23.82 20.57
N PRO A 510 19.72 -24.84 20.53
CA PRO A 510 19.95 -26.08 21.28
C PRO A 510 21.21 -26.80 20.81
N GLU A 511 21.91 -27.45 21.72
CA GLU A 511 23.08 -28.27 21.42
C GLU A 511 22.76 -29.35 20.36
N GLY A 512 23.70 -29.59 19.45
CA GLY A 512 23.56 -30.59 18.39
C GLY A 512 22.70 -30.15 17.19
N THR A 513 22.26 -28.89 17.12
CA THR A 513 21.57 -28.37 15.92
C THR A 513 22.53 -28.34 14.75
N GLN A 514 22.24 -29.10 13.66
CA GLN A 514 23.14 -29.24 12.51
C GLN A 514 22.90 -28.19 11.43
N GLN A 515 21.65 -27.75 11.27
CA GLN A 515 21.24 -26.75 10.31
C GLN A 515 20.02 -25.97 10.78
N VAL A 516 19.85 -24.79 10.24
CA VAL A 516 18.67 -23.94 10.49
C VAL A 516 18.12 -23.42 9.17
N LYS A 517 16.81 -23.23 9.11
CA LYS A 517 16.14 -22.48 8.06
C LYS A 517 15.92 -21.05 8.51
N VAL A 518 16.50 -20.11 7.84
CA VAL A 518 16.37 -18.69 8.13
C VAL A 518 15.34 -18.10 7.19
N ARG A 519 14.23 -17.60 7.75
CA ARG A 519 13.20 -16.85 7.03
C ARG A 519 13.46 -15.36 7.24
N ILE A 520 13.56 -14.62 6.15
CA ILE A 520 13.74 -13.17 6.18
C ILE A 520 12.51 -12.53 5.56
N ILE A 521 11.89 -11.68 6.33
CA ILE A 521 10.68 -10.97 5.96
C ILE A 521 11.03 -9.51 5.75
N VAL A 522 10.76 -9.01 4.53
CA VAL A 522 10.90 -7.60 4.16
C VAL A 522 9.55 -7.06 3.71
N LYS A 523 9.38 -5.75 3.80
CA LYS A 523 8.21 -5.07 3.20
C LYS A 523 8.17 -5.35 1.70
N SER A 524 6.98 -5.35 1.13
CA SER A 524 6.82 -5.36 -0.31
C SER A 524 7.63 -4.21 -0.90
N THR A 525 8.50 -4.52 -1.84
CA THR A 525 9.28 -3.56 -2.63
C THR A 525 9.50 -4.11 -4.02
N LEU A 526 9.35 -3.27 -5.04
CA LEU A 526 9.56 -3.65 -6.42
C LEU A 526 11.02 -3.42 -6.83
N ASP A 527 11.46 -3.99 -7.95
CA ASP A 527 12.79 -3.74 -8.50
C ASP A 527 12.84 -2.35 -9.19
N PHE A 528 12.69 -1.30 -8.39
CA PHE A 528 12.63 0.08 -8.87
C PHE A 528 13.94 0.56 -9.53
N LEU A 529 15.06 -0.12 -9.27
CA LEU A 529 16.35 0.12 -9.90
C LEU A 529 16.52 -0.65 -11.22
N ASN A 530 15.64 -1.60 -11.52
CA ASN A 530 15.72 -2.48 -12.69
C ASN A 530 17.06 -3.22 -12.80
N VAL A 531 17.51 -3.78 -11.68
CA VAL A 531 18.80 -4.48 -11.54
C VAL A 531 18.68 -6.01 -11.56
N GLY A 532 17.48 -6.53 -11.83
CA GLY A 532 17.21 -7.97 -11.82
C GLY A 532 16.83 -8.50 -10.43
N GLY A 533 16.32 -7.63 -9.59
CA GLY A 533 15.87 -7.87 -8.23
C GLY A 533 16.91 -7.51 -7.17
N HIS A 534 16.41 -7.18 -5.99
CA HIS A 534 17.22 -6.76 -4.85
C HIS A 534 17.74 -7.98 -4.08
N GLU A 535 19.03 -8.02 -3.84
CA GLU A 535 19.73 -9.15 -3.22
C GLU A 535 20.24 -8.81 -1.82
N CYS A 536 20.32 -9.86 -0.98
CA CYS A 536 20.95 -9.81 0.33
C CYS A 536 21.82 -11.06 0.54
N LEU A 537 23.02 -10.87 1.04
CA LEU A 537 23.88 -11.96 1.51
C LEU A 537 23.51 -12.30 2.96
N VAL A 538 23.38 -13.58 3.26
CA VAL A 538 23.01 -14.09 4.58
C VAL A 538 24.06 -15.08 5.04
N SER A 539 24.67 -14.86 6.20
CA SER A 539 25.67 -15.77 6.76
C SER A 539 25.46 -16.01 8.24
N LEU A 540 25.76 -17.20 8.70
CA LEU A 540 25.74 -17.59 10.11
C LEU A 540 27.19 -17.73 10.60
N ASP A 541 27.52 -17.09 11.74
CA ASP A 541 28.82 -17.12 12.40
C ASP A 541 30.03 -16.82 11.50
N GLY A 542 29.84 -15.95 10.50
CA GLY A 542 30.89 -15.61 9.53
C GLY A 542 31.22 -16.73 8.54
N GLY A 543 30.38 -17.75 8.44
CA GLY A 543 30.47 -18.80 7.41
C GLY A 543 30.23 -18.29 5.99
N GLN A 544 30.28 -19.21 5.02
CA GLN A 544 30.03 -18.88 3.62
C GLN A 544 28.64 -18.24 3.46
N PRO A 545 28.54 -17.04 2.87
CA PRO A 545 27.25 -16.39 2.69
C PRO A 545 26.43 -17.02 1.57
N GLU A 546 25.13 -17.12 1.79
CA GLU A 546 24.14 -17.47 0.79
C GLU A 546 23.46 -16.20 0.26
N THR A 547 23.17 -16.19 -1.03
CA THR A 547 22.53 -15.05 -1.69
C THR A 547 21.02 -15.26 -1.80
N ILE A 548 20.24 -14.32 -1.30
CA ILE A 548 18.79 -14.26 -1.46
C ILE A 548 18.43 -13.10 -2.38
N ASN A 549 17.65 -13.39 -3.44
CA ASN A 549 17.01 -12.36 -4.27
C ASN A 549 15.53 -12.27 -3.88
N PHE A 550 15.08 -11.08 -3.47
CA PHE A 550 13.74 -10.88 -2.91
C PHE A 550 12.66 -10.71 -3.97
N ASN A 551 12.89 -9.94 -5.02
CA ASN A 551 11.83 -9.45 -5.89
C ASN A 551 12.07 -9.65 -7.41
N LYS A 552 13.05 -10.45 -7.82
CA LYS A 552 13.29 -10.80 -9.24
C LYS A 552 12.04 -11.30 -9.96
N THR A 553 11.20 -12.05 -9.29
CA THR A 553 9.97 -12.63 -9.84
C THR A 553 8.72 -11.87 -9.44
N LEU A 554 8.86 -10.74 -8.74
CA LEU A 554 7.73 -9.90 -8.34
C LEU A 554 7.34 -8.97 -9.50
N LEU A 555 6.77 -9.58 -10.55
CA LEU A 555 6.47 -8.94 -11.81
C LEU A 555 4.96 -9.03 -12.09
N ASP A 556 4.34 -7.88 -12.39
CA ASP A 556 2.93 -7.79 -12.81
C ASP A 556 2.75 -8.22 -14.28
N LYS A 557 3.25 -9.42 -14.59
CA LYS A 557 3.14 -10.05 -15.91
C LYS A 557 3.24 -11.57 -15.82
N GLN A 558 2.76 -12.25 -16.87
CA GLN A 558 2.87 -13.71 -16.96
C GLN A 558 4.35 -14.17 -17.01
N PRO A 559 4.69 -15.31 -16.35
CA PRO A 559 3.80 -16.21 -15.59
C PRO A 559 3.62 -15.82 -14.11
N TYR A 560 4.18 -14.72 -13.66
CA TYR A 560 4.31 -14.36 -12.24
C TYR A 560 3.10 -13.60 -11.67
N MET A 561 2.27 -12.99 -12.52
CA MET A 561 1.18 -12.10 -12.12
C MET A 561 0.27 -12.71 -11.02
N TYR A 562 -0.28 -13.89 -11.27
CA TYR A 562 -1.21 -14.54 -10.33
C TYR A 562 -0.53 -15.43 -9.30
N SER A 563 0.65 -15.98 -9.63
CA SER A 563 1.36 -16.92 -8.76
C SER A 563 2.27 -16.27 -7.74
N VAL A 564 2.79 -15.09 -8.03
CA VAL A 564 3.77 -14.37 -7.18
C VAL A 564 3.31 -12.95 -6.88
N PHE A 565 3.04 -12.14 -7.91
CA PHE A 565 2.83 -10.70 -7.75
C PHE A 565 1.61 -10.40 -6.88
N TYR A 566 0.40 -10.78 -7.29
CA TYR A 566 -0.80 -10.47 -6.53
C TYR A 566 -0.82 -11.08 -5.12
N PRO A 567 -0.41 -12.33 -4.89
CA PRO A 567 -0.31 -12.86 -3.54
C PRO A 567 0.69 -12.09 -2.64
N THR A 568 1.80 -11.62 -3.21
CA THR A 568 2.83 -10.89 -2.45
C THR A 568 2.36 -9.49 -2.07
N ILE A 569 1.85 -8.71 -3.03
CA ILE A 569 1.37 -7.35 -2.75
C ILE A 569 0.15 -7.35 -1.82
N ALA A 570 -0.72 -8.37 -1.91
CA ALA A 570 -1.82 -8.56 -0.97
C ALA A 570 -1.35 -8.71 0.48
N ARG A 571 -0.25 -9.44 0.67
CA ARG A 571 0.38 -9.65 1.98
C ARG A 571 1.26 -8.47 2.42
N ARG A 572 1.62 -7.57 1.50
CA ARG A 572 2.52 -6.42 1.71
C ARG A 572 3.89 -6.78 2.29
N VAL A 573 4.32 -8.02 2.13
CA VAL A 573 5.63 -8.51 2.54
C VAL A 573 6.13 -9.55 1.55
N ILE A 574 7.46 -9.62 1.44
CA ILE A 574 8.18 -10.67 0.74
C ILE A 574 8.84 -11.55 1.80
N GLU A 575 8.55 -12.83 1.79
CA GLU A 575 9.16 -13.84 2.64
C GLU A 575 10.11 -14.69 1.79
N LYS A 576 11.37 -14.80 2.22
CA LYS A 576 12.37 -15.69 1.60
C LYS A 576 13.03 -16.55 2.66
N GLU A 577 13.43 -17.74 2.25
CA GLU A 577 14.04 -18.75 3.12
C GLU A 577 15.40 -19.17 2.58
N VAL A 578 16.36 -19.38 3.48
CA VAL A 578 17.66 -19.99 3.20
C VAL A 578 17.99 -21.02 4.28
N THR A 579 18.65 -22.11 3.91
CA THR A 579 19.14 -23.13 4.87
C THR A 579 20.62 -22.89 5.10
N LEU A 580 21.02 -22.74 6.37
CA LEU A 580 22.41 -22.51 6.76
C LEU A 580 22.90 -23.65 7.68
N PRO A 581 24.12 -24.16 7.48
CA PRO A 581 24.73 -25.12 8.39
C PRO A 581 25.11 -24.45 9.71
N VAL A 582 24.98 -25.18 10.80
CA VAL A 582 25.41 -24.77 12.14
C VAL A 582 26.75 -25.43 12.45
N GLY A 583 27.80 -24.65 12.60
CA GLY A 583 29.17 -25.13 12.75
C GLY A 583 29.67 -25.23 14.20
N LYS A 584 28.90 -24.76 15.18
CA LYS A 584 29.25 -24.76 16.63
C LYS A 584 27.98 -24.80 17.47
N ASP A 585 28.10 -25.11 18.75
CA ASP A 585 27.02 -24.99 19.71
C ASP A 585 27.02 -23.61 20.39
N GLY A 586 25.88 -23.26 21.00
CA GLY A 586 25.72 -22.11 21.89
C GLY A 586 25.13 -20.88 21.24
N ILE A 587 25.83 -19.74 21.29
CA ILE A 587 25.36 -18.46 20.77
C ILE A 587 25.86 -18.23 19.36
N HIS A 588 24.95 -17.78 18.50
CA HIS A 588 25.16 -17.59 17.08
C HIS A 588 24.91 -16.14 16.66
N GLU A 589 25.59 -15.72 15.60
CA GLU A 589 25.41 -14.42 14.96
C GLU A 589 24.98 -14.61 13.50
N LEU A 590 23.77 -14.20 13.16
CA LEU A 590 23.24 -14.13 11.80
C LEU A 590 23.50 -12.74 11.26
N THR A 591 24.20 -12.65 10.14
CA THR A 591 24.52 -11.38 9.48
C THR A 591 23.79 -11.26 8.14
N LEU A 592 23.07 -10.15 7.95
CA LEU A 592 22.40 -9.75 6.73
C LEU A 592 23.16 -8.60 6.08
N ARG A 593 23.56 -8.75 4.80
CA ARG A 593 24.23 -7.70 4.01
C ARG A 593 23.45 -7.43 2.73
N PRO A 594 22.65 -6.36 2.66
CA PRO A 594 21.97 -5.97 1.43
C PRO A 594 23.02 -5.68 0.34
N GLN A 595 22.70 -6.05 -0.90
CA GLN A 595 23.52 -5.75 -2.07
C GLN A 595 22.94 -4.57 -2.87
N HIS A 596 21.70 -4.23 -2.62
CA HIS A 596 20.98 -3.12 -3.23
C HIS A 596 20.23 -2.32 -2.16
N PRO A 597 20.03 -1.00 -2.33
CA PRO A 597 19.20 -0.21 -1.44
C PRO A 597 17.71 -0.57 -1.61
N GLY A 598 16.89 -0.22 -0.62
CA GLY A 598 15.43 -0.40 -0.68
C GLY A 598 14.92 -1.72 -0.10
N LEU A 599 15.77 -2.56 0.50
CA LEU A 599 15.30 -3.65 1.35
C LEU A 599 14.91 -3.11 2.73
N VAL A 600 13.65 -3.29 3.09
CA VAL A 600 13.06 -2.84 4.36
C VAL A 600 12.75 -4.06 5.21
N PHE A 601 13.63 -4.39 6.13
CA PHE A 601 13.55 -5.58 6.97
C PHE A 601 12.47 -5.41 8.05
N GLU A 602 11.62 -6.44 8.19
CA GLU A 602 10.52 -6.44 9.15
C GLU A 602 10.73 -7.48 10.27
N LYS A 603 11.09 -8.70 9.91
CA LYS A 603 11.27 -9.79 10.87
C LYS A 603 12.22 -10.88 10.35
N ILE A 604 12.90 -11.53 11.26
CA ILE A 604 13.78 -12.67 10.99
C ILE A 604 13.33 -13.85 11.85
N VAL A 605 13.17 -15.03 11.24
CA VAL A 605 12.83 -16.26 11.97
C VAL A 605 13.87 -17.33 11.66
N VAL A 606 14.49 -17.86 12.69
CA VAL A 606 15.40 -18.99 12.62
C VAL A 606 14.64 -20.23 13.07
N ASP A 607 14.36 -21.14 12.14
CA ASP A 607 13.58 -22.37 12.36
C ASP A 607 14.52 -23.58 12.40
N PHE A 608 14.42 -24.34 13.45
CA PHE A 608 15.12 -25.63 13.61
C PHE A 608 14.15 -26.80 13.91
N GLY A 609 12.93 -26.70 13.35
CA GLY A 609 11.92 -27.77 13.33
C GLY A 609 10.62 -27.43 14.08
N GLY A 610 10.43 -26.19 14.55
CA GLY A 610 9.25 -25.82 15.32
C GLY A 610 8.40 -24.69 14.72
N TYR A 611 8.81 -24.12 13.60
CA TYR A 611 8.05 -23.07 12.94
C TYR A 611 6.70 -23.61 12.43
N LYS A 612 5.63 -22.90 12.76
CA LYS A 612 4.30 -23.16 12.22
C LYS A 612 3.89 -22.00 11.32
N PRO A 613 3.23 -22.27 10.18
CA PRO A 613 2.72 -21.21 9.32
C PRO A 613 1.94 -20.17 10.12
N SER A 614 2.36 -18.93 10.04
CA SER A 614 1.85 -17.81 10.83
C SER A 614 1.84 -16.55 9.98
N TYR A 615 0.74 -15.81 10.02
CA TYR A 615 0.63 -14.55 9.29
C TYR A 615 1.50 -13.44 9.87
N LEU A 616 1.77 -13.48 11.18
CA LEU A 616 2.66 -12.56 11.89
C LEU A 616 4.09 -13.11 12.05
N PHE A 617 4.41 -14.27 11.45
CA PHE A 617 5.73 -14.91 11.50
C PHE A 617 6.19 -15.25 12.91
N MET A 618 5.29 -15.80 13.71
CA MET A 618 5.44 -16.13 15.13
C MET A 618 5.64 -14.89 16.01
N ASN A 619 5.37 -15.03 17.29
CA ASN A 619 5.69 -14.01 18.29
C ASN A 619 7.20 -13.89 18.44
N GLU A 620 7.68 -12.69 18.74
CA GLU A 620 9.08 -12.47 19.05
C GLU A 620 9.51 -13.36 20.22
N SER A 621 10.65 -14.01 20.07
CA SER A 621 11.24 -14.85 21.10
C SER A 621 11.72 -14.02 22.29
N ASP A 622 11.75 -14.64 23.47
CA ASP A 622 12.35 -14.03 24.66
C ASP A 622 13.83 -13.71 24.40
N TYR A 623 14.32 -12.62 24.97
CA TYR A 623 15.71 -12.23 24.87
C TYR A 623 16.26 -11.78 26.22
N SER A 624 17.54 -12.12 26.50
CA SER A 624 18.25 -11.67 27.67
C SER A 624 19.02 -10.39 27.39
N ALA A 625 19.07 -9.46 28.32
CA ALA A 625 19.98 -8.33 28.26
C ALA A 625 21.41 -8.84 28.08
N ALA A 626 22.13 -8.36 27.05
CA ALA A 626 23.57 -8.49 27.02
C ALA A 626 24.09 -7.92 28.35
N GLY A 627 24.73 -8.74 29.11
CA GLY A 627 25.09 -8.41 30.48
C GLY A 627 25.70 -7.03 30.60
N MET A 628 25.02 -6.15 31.31
CA MET A 628 25.71 -5.11 32.04
C MET A 628 26.56 -5.84 33.08
N LYS A 629 27.85 -5.97 32.83
CA LYS A 629 28.88 -6.03 33.88
C LYS A 629 29.34 -4.64 34.16
#